data_0a5a4ce267f6678bd33ccdd030587bf1
#
_entry.id   0a5a4ce267f6678bd33ccdd030587bf1
#
_cell.length_a   1.000
_cell.length_b   1.000
_cell.length_c   1.000
_cell.angle_alpha   90.00
_cell.angle_beta   90.00
_cell.angle_gamma   90.00
#
_symmetry.space_group_name_H-M   'P 1'
#
loop_
_entity.id
_entity.type
_entity.pdbx_description
1 polymer ?
#
loop_
_entity_poly.entity_id
_entity_poly.type
_entity_poly.pdbx_seq_one_letter_code
_entity_poly.pdbx_strand_id
1 'polypeptide(L)'
;MENSIGNVNAGVVRKPKSKYLWFMSYLLSNVSGGLTSPLIPLFVVIYLHSNVEFVGIASSISSAASVPALIFWGNLSDSLGKRKIFIVIGFIGSFFALLLVIFAHMLWTYVGMLVVFQVVAMASTPVSTLLILENTEEREWPTVMARFNTVSYIGLVAGLLAGTIIITIFASFTMIILPLLYVISAFVYLSAGITALVVLPESIRRLRRSRLNNIYSFRMVERLRYFPTGVIHIFKFRNMKKGKPLLPRTRNYILLTCLLMFGFQLFFVPFPVYIIDKMGASETDIFIMYLLNNVFSAIAFKMAGASVRVLGLRKTISFSLLSRIAIISVASLLTFMILPVGPLLYISIFIYGFMGFFWSFISIAWVTSISKLALPENRGKSIGLYNSFLGIGQIAGSAISGFVAYDIGYGFDFIVAAVVIAVGAILISTFQLHTPELGKGYETGKAVSKTP
;
A
#
# COMPACT_ATOMS: atom_id res chain seq x y z
N MET A 1 50.94 35.16 23.35
CA MET A 1 50.72 35.25 21.89
C MET A 1 49.78 34.08 21.58
N GLU A 2 48.53 34.18 21.91
CA GLU A 2 47.38 34.84 21.27
C GLU A 2 47.10 34.30 19.88
N ASN A 3 46.02 33.49 19.85
CA ASN A 3 44.86 33.53 18.98
C ASN A 3 45.05 33.53 17.45
N SER A 4 44.62 32.46 16.83
CA SER A 4 43.80 32.54 15.63
C SER A 4 42.91 31.28 15.47
N ILE A 5 41.74 31.30 16.12
CA ILE A 5 40.63 30.37 15.82
C ILE A 5 39.94 30.92 14.58
N GLY A 6 40.18 30.26 13.45
CA GLY A 6 39.53 30.57 12.18
C GLY A 6 38.02 30.31 12.25
N ASN A 7 37.25 31.35 11.97
CA ASN A 7 35.82 31.37 11.78
C ASN A 7 35.40 30.34 10.70
N VAL A 8 34.83 29.23 11.10
CA VAL A 8 34.11 28.32 10.21
C VAL A 8 32.74 28.91 9.97
N ASN A 9 32.54 29.47 8.78
CA ASN A 9 31.24 29.93 8.27
C ASN A 9 30.16 28.92 8.58
N ALA A 10 29.33 29.22 9.56
CA ALA A 10 28.07 28.54 9.82
C ALA A 10 27.13 28.85 8.63
N GLY A 11 27.10 27.93 7.66
CA GLY A 11 26.13 27.98 6.59
C GLY A 11 24.74 28.15 7.17
N VAL A 12 24.05 29.20 6.77
CA VAL A 12 22.72 29.58 7.19
C VAL A 12 21.78 28.39 7.01
N VAL A 13 21.52 27.66 8.08
CA VAL A 13 20.46 26.63 8.11
C VAL A 13 19.14 27.40 7.99
N ARG A 14 18.59 27.49 6.78
CA ARG A 14 17.23 28.00 6.57
C ARG A 14 16.28 27.15 7.40
N LYS A 15 15.76 27.71 8.50
CA LYS A 15 14.67 27.09 9.26
C LYS A 15 13.53 26.77 8.28
N PRO A 16 13.02 25.52 8.23
CA PRO A 16 11.93 25.18 7.32
C PRO A 16 10.71 26.03 7.71
N LYS A 17 10.13 26.72 6.73
CA LYS A 17 8.98 27.64 6.89
C LYS A 17 7.74 26.99 7.52
N SER A 18 7.63 25.69 7.50
CA SER A 18 6.69 24.86 8.28
C SER A 18 7.21 23.43 8.30
N LYS A 19 7.32 22.83 9.50
CA LYS A 19 7.87 21.48 9.72
C LYS A 19 7.13 20.39 8.91
N TYR A 20 5.90 20.64 8.46
CA TYR A 20 5.01 19.65 7.81
C TYR A 20 4.48 20.09 6.42
N LEU A 21 4.96 21.21 5.87
CA LEU A 21 4.46 21.73 4.59
C LEU A 21 4.69 20.71 3.43
N TRP A 22 5.70 19.87 3.54
CA TRP A 22 6.00 18.84 2.54
C TRP A 22 4.94 17.71 2.47
N PHE A 23 4.06 17.57 3.49
CA PHE A 23 2.92 16.64 3.41
C PHE A 23 1.96 17.01 2.28
N MET A 24 1.93 18.30 1.86
CA MET A 24 1.09 18.74 0.75
C MET A 24 1.44 18.04 -0.58
N SER A 25 2.70 17.67 -0.80
CA SER A 25 3.08 16.90 -1.98
C SER A 25 2.46 15.50 -1.99
N TYR A 26 2.36 14.87 -0.80
CA TYR A 26 1.70 13.58 -0.64
C TYR A 26 0.17 13.71 -0.64
N LEU A 27 -0.39 14.80 -0.14
CA LEU A 27 -1.82 15.09 -0.31
C LEU A 27 -2.18 15.10 -1.79
N LEU A 28 -1.45 15.87 -2.61
CA LEU A 28 -1.68 15.95 -4.06
C LEU A 28 -1.49 14.59 -4.75
N SER A 29 -0.43 13.84 -4.42
CA SER A 29 -0.24 12.51 -5.00
C SER A 29 -1.37 11.54 -4.64
N ASN A 30 -1.94 11.64 -3.44
CA ASN A 30 -3.09 10.84 -3.03
C ASN A 30 -4.40 11.33 -3.64
N VAL A 31 -4.56 12.62 -3.97
CA VAL A 31 -5.68 13.10 -4.81
C VAL A 31 -5.65 12.40 -6.15
N SER A 32 -4.50 12.31 -6.81
CA SER A 32 -4.35 11.55 -8.04
C SER A 32 -4.64 10.06 -7.84
N GLY A 33 -4.18 9.47 -6.73
CA GLY A 33 -4.51 8.08 -6.35
C GLY A 33 -6.02 7.85 -6.19
N GLY A 34 -6.73 8.81 -5.60
CA GLY A 34 -8.19 8.76 -5.49
C GLY A 34 -8.90 8.81 -6.84
N LEU A 35 -8.45 9.69 -7.74
CA LEU A 35 -8.97 9.76 -9.11
C LEU A 35 -8.76 8.45 -9.87
N THR A 36 -7.61 7.78 -9.68
CA THR A 36 -7.24 6.58 -10.47
C THR A 36 -7.70 5.26 -9.86
N SER A 37 -8.02 5.21 -8.56
CA SER A 37 -8.30 3.93 -7.88
C SER A 37 -9.50 3.15 -8.45
N PRO A 38 -10.62 3.76 -8.89
CA PRO A 38 -11.72 3.04 -9.51
C PRO A 38 -11.52 2.77 -11.01
N LEU A 39 -10.46 3.34 -11.62
CA LEU A 39 -10.34 3.31 -13.09
C LEU A 39 -9.92 1.95 -13.64
N ILE A 40 -9.24 1.08 -12.87
CA ILE A 40 -8.83 -0.23 -13.40
C ILE A 40 -10.03 -1.05 -13.85
N PRO A 41 -11.04 -1.36 -13.00
CA PRO A 41 -12.20 -2.11 -13.45
C PRO A 41 -13.01 -1.36 -14.53
N LEU A 42 -13.21 -0.04 -14.38
CA LEU A 42 -13.96 0.76 -15.35
C LEU A 42 -13.28 0.79 -16.73
N PHE A 43 -11.96 1.00 -16.77
CA PHE A 43 -11.23 1.08 -18.03
C PHE A 43 -11.19 -0.28 -18.74
N VAL A 44 -10.98 -1.38 -18.01
CA VAL A 44 -10.93 -2.72 -18.58
C VAL A 44 -12.30 -3.15 -19.10
N VAL A 45 -13.35 -2.96 -18.31
CA VAL A 45 -14.70 -3.46 -18.66
C VAL A 45 -15.42 -2.51 -19.62
N ILE A 46 -15.42 -1.21 -19.34
CA ILE A 46 -16.24 -0.24 -20.12
C ILE A 46 -15.46 0.28 -21.32
N TYR A 47 -14.21 0.73 -21.14
CA TYR A 47 -13.45 1.35 -22.24
C TYR A 47 -12.82 0.31 -23.20
N LEU A 48 -12.25 -0.78 -22.66
CA LEU A 48 -11.62 -1.84 -23.46
C LEU A 48 -12.57 -2.99 -23.81
N HIS A 49 -13.84 -2.95 -23.33
CA HIS A 49 -14.86 -3.99 -23.55
C HIS A 49 -14.36 -5.41 -23.24
N SER A 50 -13.60 -5.55 -22.16
CA SER A 50 -12.98 -6.81 -21.72
C SER A 50 -13.69 -7.39 -20.48
N ASN A 51 -13.41 -8.67 -20.18
CA ASN A 51 -14.10 -9.41 -19.11
C ASN A 51 -13.43 -9.22 -17.74
N VAL A 52 -14.09 -9.71 -16.68
CA VAL A 52 -13.59 -9.67 -15.29
C VAL A 52 -12.26 -10.37 -15.10
N GLU A 53 -11.97 -11.44 -15.87
CA GLU A 53 -10.68 -12.13 -15.82
C GLU A 53 -9.50 -11.18 -16.09
N PHE A 54 -9.69 -10.25 -17.03
CA PHE A 54 -8.67 -9.26 -17.38
C PHE A 54 -8.51 -8.16 -16.34
N VAL A 55 -9.54 -7.86 -15.55
CA VAL A 55 -9.41 -6.99 -14.36
C VAL A 55 -8.54 -7.67 -13.32
N GLY A 56 -8.73 -8.98 -13.10
CA GLY A 56 -7.89 -9.79 -12.22
C GLY A 56 -6.43 -9.83 -12.69
N ILE A 57 -6.20 -10.07 -13.97
CA ILE A 57 -4.86 -10.08 -14.59
C ILE A 57 -4.19 -8.70 -14.46
N ALA A 58 -4.88 -7.61 -14.83
CA ALA A 58 -4.34 -6.25 -14.74
C ALA A 58 -3.96 -5.88 -13.30
N SER A 59 -4.84 -6.17 -12.34
CA SER A 59 -4.59 -5.93 -10.92
C SER A 59 -3.45 -6.78 -10.37
N SER A 60 -3.36 -8.05 -10.78
CA SER A 60 -2.31 -8.99 -10.37
C SER A 60 -0.94 -8.57 -10.91
N ILE A 61 -0.82 -8.30 -12.20
CA ILE A 61 0.44 -7.90 -12.85
C ILE A 61 0.93 -6.56 -12.30
N SER A 62 0.01 -5.60 -12.12
CA SER A 62 0.32 -4.30 -11.51
C SER A 62 0.84 -4.46 -10.08
N SER A 63 0.18 -5.28 -9.26
CA SER A 63 0.63 -5.60 -7.90
C SER A 63 1.97 -6.34 -7.89
N ALA A 64 2.18 -7.28 -8.83
CA ALA A 64 3.44 -8.01 -8.98
C ALA A 64 4.61 -7.10 -9.30
N ALA A 65 4.40 -6.05 -10.10
CA ALA A 65 5.42 -5.06 -10.43
C ALA A 65 5.81 -4.19 -9.23
N SER A 66 4.89 -3.95 -8.30
CA SER A 66 5.13 -3.09 -7.13
C SER A 66 6.17 -3.65 -6.16
N VAL A 67 6.16 -4.96 -5.91
CA VAL A 67 7.04 -5.60 -4.92
C VAL A 67 8.53 -5.47 -5.28
N PRO A 68 8.98 -5.90 -6.48
CA PRO A 68 10.37 -5.70 -6.88
C PRO A 68 10.76 -4.23 -7.00
N ALA A 69 9.84 -3.37 -7.46
CA ALA A 69 10.07 -1.94 -7.56
C ALA A 69 10.32 -1.30 -6.18
N LEU A 70 9.53 -1.66 -5.17
CA LEU A 70 9.70 -1.19 -3.79
C LEU A 70 11.10 -1.54 -3.23
N ILE A 71 11.55 -2.77 -3.46
CA ILE A 71 12.87 -3.25 -3.02
C ILE A 71 13.98 -2.51 -3.78
N PHE A 72 13.83 -2.37 -5.10
CA PHE A 72 14.79 -1.68 -5.95
C PHE A 72 14.98 -0.22 -5.51
N TRP A 73 13.89 0.54 -5.42
CA TRP A 73 13.92 1.95 -5.06
C TRP A 73 14.37 2.18 -3.61
N GLY A 74 13.95 1.30 -2.68
CA GLY A 74 14.39 1.33 -1.30
C GLY A 74 15.92 1.19 -1.20
N ASN A 75 16.49 0.16 -1.81
CA ASN A 75 17.93 -0.09 -1.83
C ASN A 75 18.70 1.04 -2.52
N LEU A 76 18.18 1.56 -3.63
CA LEU A 76 18.81 2.65 -4.38
C LEU A 76 18.78 3.95 -3.57
N SER A 77 17.67 4.26 -2.92
CA SER A 77 17.55 5.43 -2.04
C SER A 77 18.48 5.35 -0.84
N ASP A 78 18.65 4.16 -0.24
CA ASP A 78 19.58 3.94 0.86
C ASP A 78 21.04 4.06 0.44
N SER A 79 21.38 3.60 -0.77
CA SER A 79 22.74 3.66 -1.31
C SER A 79 23.17 5.10 -1.66
N LEU A 80 22.27 5.91 -2.16
CA LEU A 80 22.55 7.28 -2.58
C LEU A 80 22.35 8.31 -1.46
N GLY A 81 21.54 7.99 -0.44
CA GLY A 81 21.26 8.88 0.69
C GLY A 81 20.52 10.17 0.34
N LYS A 82 20.01 10.30 -0.88
CA LYS A 82 19.29 11.47 -1.40
C LYS A 82 17.79 11.19 -1.46
N ARG A 83 17.07 11.39 -0.37
CA ARG A 83 15.65 11.04 -0.27
C ARG A 83 14.75 11.85 -1.21
N LYS A 84 14.96 13.16 -1.29
CA LYS A 84 14.15 14.08 -2.10
C LYS A 84 14.05 13.68 -3.57
N ILE A 85 15.16 13.29 -4.18
CA ILE A 85 15.22 12.94 -5.61
C ILE A 85 14.27 11.78 -5.93
N PHE A 86 14.21 10.75 -5.08
CA PHE A 86 13.36 9.57 -5.32
C PHE A 86 11.87 9.88 -5.21
N ILE A 87 11.48 10.78 -4.31
CA ILE A 87 10.09 11.25 -4.21
C ILE A 87 9.72 12.02 -5.49
N VAL A 88 10.60 12.90 -5.93
CA VAL A 88 10.39 13.69 -7.15
C VAL A 88 10.34 12.79 -8.40
N ILE A 89 11.25 11.81 -8.52
CA ILE A 89 11.23 10.80 -9.60
C ILE A 89 9.92 10.04 -9.58
N GLY A 90 9.45 9.61 -8.38
CA GLY A 90 8.19 8.92 -8.22
C GLY A 90 7.00 9.74 -8.73
N PHE A 91 6.91 11.00 -8.36
CA PHE A 91 5.78 11.84 -8.75
C PHE A 91 5.84 12.31 -10.20
N ILE A 92 6.99 12.85 -10.66
CA ILE A 92 7.14 13.30 -12.05
C ILE A 92 7.12 12.11 -13.01
N GLY A 93 7.74 10.99 -12.65
CA GLY A 93 7.67 9.79 -13.46
C GLY A 93 6.24 9.21 -13.54
N SER A 94 5.44 9.29 -12.45
CA SER A 94 4.03 8.93 -12.47
C SER A 94 3.22 9.83 -13.41
N PHE A 95 3.53 11.12 -13.49
CA PHE A 95 2.94 12.01 -14.50
C PHE A 95 3.14 11.47 -15.91
N PHE A 96 4.38 11.17 -16.31
CA PHE A 96 4.64 10.63 -17.65
C PHE A 96 4.00 9.25 -17.85
N ALA A 97 4.05 8.38 -16.86
CA ALA A 97 3.48 7.04 -16.94
C ALA A 97 1.95 7.07 -17.13
N LEU A 98 1.23 7.97 -16.43
CA LEU A 98 -0.22 8.11 -16.60
C LEU A 98 -0.59 8.76 -17.94
N LEU A 99 0.22 9.67 -18.47
CA LEU A 99 -0.02 10.22 -19.80
C LEU A 99 0.06 9.14 -20.89
N LEU A 100 0.91 8.13 -20.73
CA LEU A 100 0.99 7.01 -21.67
C LEU A 100 -0.34 6.24 -21.78
N VAL A 101 -1.20 6.27 -20.75
CA VAL A 101 -2.49 5.55 -20.77
C VAL A 101 -3.41 6.04 -21.89
N ILE A 102 -3.24 7.27 -22.39
CA ILE A 102 -4.00 7.79 -23.55
C ILE A 102 -3.81 6.89 -24.78
N PHE A 103 -2.66 6.25 -24.92
CA PHE A 103 -2.33 5.36 -26.04
C PHE A 103 -2.77 3.90 -25.80
N ALA A 104 -3.49 3.62 -24.71
CA ALA A 104 -3.92 2.28 -24.33
C ALA A 104 -5.23 1.89 -25.05
N HIS A 105 -5.12 1.53 -26.31
CA HIS A 105 -6.27 1.04 -27.10
C HIS A 105 -6.44 -0.49 -27.03
N MET A 106 -5.48 -1.20 -26.44
CA MET A 106 -5.51 -2.65 -26.26
C MET A 106 -5.21 -3.00 -24.82
N LEU A 107 -5.76 -4.12 -24.35
CA LEU A 107 -5.60 -4.58 -22.98
C LEU A 107 -4.13 -4.70 -22.56
N TRP A 108 -3.30 -5.36 -23.38
CA TRP A 108 -1.89 -5.59 -23.02
C TRP A 108 -1.06 -4.29 -23.02
N THR A 109 -1.38 -3.33 -23.86
CA THR A 109 -0.76 -2.00 -23.81
C THR A 109 -1.15 -1.27 -22.51
N TYR A 110 -2.43 -1.35 -22.12
CA TYR A 110 -2.91 -0.82 -20.86
C TYR A 110 -2.20 -1.45 -19.65
N VAL A 111 -2.14 -2.78 -19.59
CA VAL A 111 -1.44 -3.51 -18.52
C VAL A 111 0.04 -3.12 -18.47
N GLY A 112 0.72 -3.02 -19.63
CA GLY A 112 2.10 -2.55 -19.68
C GLY A 112 2.29 -1.15 -19.12
N MET A 113 1.38 -0.23 -19.40
CA MET A 113 1.41 1.14 -18.87
C MET A 113 1.12 1.19 -17.37
N LEU A 114 0.21 0.36 -16.85
CA LEU A 114 0.00 0.21 -15.41
C LEU A 114 1.26 -0.32 -14.71
N VAL A 115 1.98 -1.26 -15.32
CA VAL A 115 3.26 -1.75 -14.78
C VAL A 115 4.29 -0.62 -14.70
N VAL A 116 4.44 0.17 -15.78
CA VAL A 116 5.36 1.33 -15.78
C VAL A 116 4.98 2.32 -14.70
N PHE A 117 3.69 2.68 -14.61
CA PHE A 117 3.19 3.56 -13.57
C PHE A 117 3.50 3.02 -12.17
N GLN A 118 3.20 1.74 -11.92
CA GLN A 118 3.40 1.13 -10.60
C GLN A 118 4.88 1.07 -10.21
N VAL A 119 5.76 0.71 -11.15
CA VAL A 119 7.21 0.68 -10.90
C VAL A 119 7.74 2.06 -10.52
N VAL A 120 7.31 3.11 -11.22
CA VAL A 120 7.79 4.46 -10.97
C VAL A 120 7.16 5.06 -9.70
N ALA A 121 5.87 4.86 -9.47
CA ALA A 121 5.17 5.34 -8.27
C ALA A 121 5.79 4.80 -6.97
N MET A 122 6.28 3.54 -7.00
CA MET A 122 6.94 2.92 -5.85
C MET A 122 8.25 3.61 -5.46
N ALA A 123 8.81 4.52 -6.25
CA ALA A 123 10.00 5.28 -5.86
C ALA A 123 9.74 6.22 -4.67
N SER A 124 8.53 6.73 -4.52
CA SER A 124 8.16 7.66 -3.44
C SER A 124 7.78 6.97 -2.13
N THR A 125 7.27 5.72 -2.18
CA THR A 125 6.62 5.04 -1.06
C THR A 125 7.57 4.71 0.10
N PRO A 126 8.71 4.00 -0.07
CA PRO A 126 9.59 3.66 1.05
C PRO A 126 10.28 4.91 1.62
N VAL A 127 10.46 5.93 0.79
CA VAL A 127 11.23 7.12 1.14
C VAL A 127 10.44 8.07 2.04
N SER A 128 9.11 8.12 1.93
CA SER A 128 8.26 8.96 2.79
C SER A 128 8.40 8.61 4.27
N THR A 129 8.33 7.34 4.60
CA THR A 129 8.50 6.85 5.96
C THR A 129 9.89 7.18 6.51
N LEU A 130 10.93 6.94 5.71
CA LEU A 130 12.30 7.23 6.10
C LEU A 130 12.52 8.73 6.32
N LEU A 131 11.92 9.58 5.48
CA LEU A 131 12.03 11.03 5.63
C LEU A 131 11.39 11.52 6.94
N ILE A 132 10.28 10.92 7.38
CA ILE A 132 9.68 11.21 8.68
C ILE A 132 10.64 10.81 9.80
N LEU A 133 11.16 9.58 9.78
CA LEU A 133 12.06 9.05 10.81
C LEU A 133 13.37 9.84 10.90
N GLU A 134 13.89 10.33 9.79
CA GLU A 134 15.16 11.09 9.74
C GLU A 134 15.01 12.56 10.18
N ASN A 135 13.81 13.16 10.05
CA ASN A 135 13.56 14.58 10.33
C ASN A 135 12.77 14.84 11.61
N THR A 136 12.40 13.80 12.36
CA THR A 136 11.64 13.92 13.61
C THR A 136 12.30 13.12 14.72
N GLU A 137 12.06 13.55 15.98
CA GLU A 137 12.52 12.80 17.15
C GLU A 137 11.73 11.50 17.31
N GLU A 138 12.37 10.45 17.82
CA GLU A 138 11.77 9.12 17.99
C GLU A 138 10.47 9.16 18.80
N ARG A 139 10.41 10.03 19.79
CA ARG A 139 9.22 10.26 20.63
C ARG A 139 8.02 10.78 19.84
N GLU A 140 8.25 11.55 18.77
CA GLU A 140 7.22 12.16 17.93
C GLU A 140 6.77 11.27 16.76
N TRP A 141 7.50 10.20 16.43
CA TRP A 141 7.21 9.36 15.26
C TRP A 141 5.75 8.91 15.16
N PRO A 142 5.11 8.36 16.21
CA PRO A 142 3.71 7.92 16.09
C PRO A 142 2.77 9.07 15.73
N THR A 143 2.98 10.24 16.32
CA THR A 143 2.13 11.42 16.07
C THR A 143 2.32 11.99 14.67
N VAL A 144 3.57 12.06 14.19
CA VAL A 144 3.89 12.60 12.86
C VAL A 144 3.43 11.65 11.77
N MET A 145 3.61 10.32 11.95
CA MET A 145 3.07 9.30 11.07
C MET A 145 1.55 9.35 10.98
N ALA A 146 0.87 9.50 12.11
CA ALA A 146 -0.58 9.63 12.13
C ALA A 146 -1.05 10.86 11.34
N ARG A 147 -0.40 12.01 11.52
CA ARG A 147 -0.70 13.24 10.76
C ARG A 147 -0.43 13.06 9.26
N PHE A 148 0.67 12.43 8.90
CA PHE A 148 1.01 12.13 7.51
C PHE A 148 -0.06 11.26 6.85
N ASN A 149 -0.46 10.18 7.52
CA ASN A 149 -1.52 9.29 7.02
C ASN A 149 -2.87 10.01 6.90
N THR A 150 -3.23 10.85 7.89
CA THR A 150 -4.46 11.65 7.83
C THR A 150 -4.47 12.55 6.60
N VAL A 151 -3.38 13.29 6.34
CA VAL A 151 -3.26 14.17 5.17
C VAL A 151 -3.34 13.34 3.87
N SER A 152 -2.72 12.17 3.84
CA SER A 152 -2.77 11.25 2.69
C SER A 152 -4.20 10.76 2.42
N TYR A 153 -4.94 10.35 3.46
CA TYR A 153 -6.34 9.91 3.30
C TYR A 153 -7.28 11.05 2.90
N ILE A 154 -7.07 12.27 3.42
CA ILE A 154 -7.82 13.45 2.96
C ILE A 154 -7.61 13.66 1.46
N GLY A 155 -6.37 13.55 0.98
CA GLY A 155 -6.07 13.63 -0.44
C GLY A 155 -6.80 12.55 -1.25
N LEU A 156 -6.76 11.30 -0.79
CA LEU A 156 -7.42 10.17 -1.45
C LEU A 156 -8.96 10.38 -1.57
N VAL A 157 -9.60 10.76 -0.47
CA VAL A 157 -11.04 11.05 -0.44
C VAL A 157 -11.39 12.24 -1.33
N ALA A 158 -10.58 13.30 -1.30
CA ALA A 158 -10.76 14.47 -2.17
C ALA A 158 -10.65 14.10 -3.65
N GLY A 159 -9.70 13.23 -4.01
CA GLY A 159 -9.58 12.70 -5.37
C GLY A 159 -10.77 11.87 -5.81
N LEU A 160 -11.27 10.98 -4.95
CA LEU A 160 -12.49 10.20 -5.21
C LEU A 160 -13.71 11.10 -5.37
N LEU A 161 -13.87 12.12 -4.51
CA LEU A 161 -14.94 13.11 -4.64
C LEU A 161 -14.85 13.86 -5.96
N ALA A 162 -13.67 14.36 -6.31
CA ALA A 162 -13.46 15.06 -7.59
C ALA A 162 -13.76 14.14 -8.78
N GLY A 163 -13.29 12.90 -8.74
CA GLY A 163 -13.61 11.90 -9.76
C GLY A 163 -15.10 11.61 -9.89
N THR A 164 -15.80 11.45 -8.76
CA THR A 164 -17.27 11.28 -8.73
C THR A 164 -17.97 12.46 -9.39
N ILE A 165 -17.61 13.69 -9.03
CA ILE A 165 -18.21 14.91 -9.60
C ILE A 165 -17.94 14.97 -11.11
N ILE A 166 -16.71 14.78 -11.55
CA ILE A 166 -16.35 14.85 -12.98
C ILE A 166 -17.12 13.81 -13.78
N ILE A 167 -17.15 12.54 -13.32
CA ILE A 167 -17.79 11.48 -14.08
C ILE A 167 -19.32 11.63 -14.10
N THR A 168 -19.91 12.19 -13.03
CA THR A 168 -21.37 12.46 -12.97
C THR A 168 -21.75 13.58 -13.92
N ILE A 169 -20.99 14.68 -13.98
CA ILE A 169 -21.28 15.81 -14.88
C ILE A 169 -21.17 15.39 -16.35
N PHE A 170 -20.19 14.55 -16.67
CA PHE A 170 -19.87 14.14 -18.03
C PHE A 170 -20.28 12.70 -18.34
N ALA A 171 -21.31 12.17 -17.67
CA ALA A 171 -21.75 10.78 -17.81
C ALA A 171 -22.10 10.38 -19.26
N SER A 172 -22.56 11.33 -20.09
CA SER A 172 -22.82 11.08 -21.50
C SER A 172 -21.58 10.87 -22.38
N PHE A 173 -20.38 11.14 -21.86
CA PHE A 173 -19.12 11.11 -22.59
C PHE A 173 -18.12 10.13 -21.97
N THR A 174 -18.57 9.01 -21.42
CA THR A 174 -17.77 8.04 -20.67
C THR A 174 -16.49 7.61 -21.40
N MET A 175 -16.57 7.34 -22.72
CA MET A 175 -15.40 6.92 -23.52
C MET A 175 -14.30 8.00 -23.61
N ILE A 176 -14.65 9.27 -23.43
CA ILE A 176 -13.67 10.37 -23.41
C ILE A 176 -13.20 10.63 -21.98
N ILE A 177 -14.11 10.52 -21.01
CA ILE A 177 -13.84 10.88 -19.62
C ILE A 177 -12.92 9.88 -18.94
N LEU A 178 -13.02 8.58 -19.21
CA LEU A 178 -12.18 7.57 -18.58
C LEU A 178 -10.67 7.79 -18.88
N PRO A 179 -10.22 7.97 -20.13
CA PRO A 179 -8.86 8.37 -20.42
C PRO A 179 -8.50 9.74 -19.86
N LEU A 180 -9.43 10.72 -19.91
CA LEU A 180 -9.22 12.07 -19.42
C LEU A 180 -8.96 12.11 -17.92
N LEU A 181 -9.60 11.26 -17.13
CA LEU A 181 -9.33 11.14 -15.68
C LEU A 181 -7.88 10.71 -15.41
N TYR A 182 -7.28 9.86 -16.25
CA TYR A 182 -5.84 9.55 -16.17
C TYR A 182 -4.98 10.78 -16.49
N VAL A 183 -5.38 11.60 -17.49
CA VAL A 183 -4.67 12.84 -17.81
C VAL A 183 -4.76 13.84 -16.66
N ILE A 184 -5.94 14.07 -16.11
CA ILE A 184 -6.16 14.94 -14.95
C ILE A 184 -5.28 14.45 -13.78
N SER A 185 -5.31 13.16 -13.51
CA SER A 185 -4.48 12.53 -12.47
C SER A 185 -3.00 12.73 -12.72
N ALA A 186 -2.54 12.67 -13.99
CA ALA A 186 -1.17 12.94 -14.35
C ALA A 186 -0.77 14.38 -13.98
N PHE A 187 -1.57 15.37 -14.33
CA PHE A 187 -1.26 16.77 -13.98
C PHE A 187 -1.30 17.02 -12.46
N VAL A 188 -2.15 16.32 -11.72
CA VAL A 188 -2.12 16.35 -10.25
C VAL A 188 -0.82 15.74 -9.72
N TYR A 189 -0.29 14.65 -10.30
CA TYR A 189 1.03 14.13 -9.97
C TYR A 189 2.17 15.10 -10.33
N LEU A 190 2.06 15.81 -11.44
CA LEU A 190 3.02 16.86 -11.81
C LEU A 190 3.06 17.96 -10.74
N SER A 191 1.88 18.43 -10.31
CA SER A 191 1.78 19.42 -9.23
C SER A 191 2.36 18.90 -7.91
N ALA A 192 2.15 17.63 -7.58
CA ALA A 192 2.77 16.96 -6.45
C ALA A 192 4.32 16.95 -6.57
N GLY A 193 4.83 16.66 -7.77
CA GLY A 193 6.26 16.66 -8.07
C GLY A 193 6.89 18.04 -7.93
N ILE A 194 6.25 19.07 -8.48
CA ILE A 194 6.69 20.47 -8.35
C ILE A 194 6.67 20.92 -6.88
N THR A 195 5.59 20.60 -6.16
CA THR A 195 5.49 20.89 -4.73
C THR A 195 6.60 20.17 -3.95
N ALA A 196 6.88 18.91 -4.29
CA ALA A 196 7.96 18.14 -3.68
C ALA A 196 9.34 18.79 -3.94
N LEU A 197 9.59 19.28 -5.14
CA LEU A 197 10.83 19.99 -5.47
C LEU A 197 11.05 21.23 -4.60
N VAL A 198 9.98 21.97 -4.31
CA VAL A 198 10.06 23.25 -3.58
C VAL A 198 10.11 23.04 -2.06
N VAL A 199 9.28 22.11 -1.54
CA VAL A 199 8.96 22.06 -0.10
C VAL A 199 9.67 20.92 0.64
N LEU A 200 10.10 19.84 -0.07
CA LEU A 200 10.76 18.74 0.63
C LEU A 200 12.12 19.17 1.21
N PRO A 201 12.34 18.85 2.51
CA PRO A 201 13.66 19.05 3.10
C PRO A 201 14.68 18.12 2.47
N GLU A 202 15.91 18.59 2.33
CA GLU A 202 17.02 17.70 1.99
C GLU A 202 17.37 16.82 3.20
N SER A 203 17.69 15.56 2.94
CA SER A 203 18.13 14.66 4.00
C SER A 203 19.41 15.17 4.66
N ILE A 204 19.38 15.38 5.98
CA ILE A 204 20.51 15.93 6.77
C ILE A 204 21.61 14.86 6.98
N ARG A 205 21.37 13.61 6.62
CA ARG A 205 22.38 12.55 6.80
C ARG A 205 23.60 12.82 5.92
N ARG A 206 24.61 13.47 6.52
CA ARG A 206 25.97 13.50 5.96
C ARG A 206 26.50 12.06 5.93
N LEU A 207 26.44 11.43 4.76
CA LEU A 207 27.14 10.17 4.53
C LEU A 207 28.62 10.35 4.92
N ARG A 208 29.13 9.51 5.83
CA ARG A 208 30.56 9.49 6.11
C ARG A 208 31.30 9.34 4.79
N ARG A 209 32.21 10.28 4.50
CA ARG A 209 33.00 10.37 3.25
C ARG A 209 33.70 9.04 2.84
N SER A 210 33.93 8.13 3.78
CA SER A 210 34.52 6.82 3.51
C SER A 210 33.64 5.87 2.67
N ARG A 211 32.32 6.10 2.61
CA ARG A 211 31.43 5.30 1.73
C ARG A 211 31.28 5.89 0.33
N LEU A 212 31.56 7.20 0.14
CA LEU A 212 31.45 7.88 -1.16
C LEU A 212 32.54 7.40 -2.14
N ASN A 213 33.75 7.11 -1.68
CA ASN A 213 34.83 6.59 -2.54
C ASN A 213 34.52 5.23 -3.18
N ASN A 214 33.62 4.43 -2.57
CA ASN A 214 33.19 3.16 -3.14
C ASN A 214 31.98 3.29 -4.10
N ILE A 215 31.27 4.43 -4.08
CA ILE A 215 30.07 4.66 -4.92
C ILE A 215 30.46 5.30 -6.26
N TYR A 216 31.48 6.18 -6.27
CA TYR A 216 32.03 6.79 -7.48
C TYR A 216 33.08 5.92 -8.19
N SER A 217 33.40 4.73 -7.68
CA SER A 217 34.22 3.82 -8.44
C SER A 217 33.49 3.36 -9.68
N PHE A 218 34.15 3.38 -10.81
CA PHE A 218 33.74 2.95 -12.16
C PHE A 218 32.94 1.63 -12.21
N ARG A 219 32.96 0.86 -11.14
CA ARG A 219 32.21 -0.40 -10.91
C ARG A 219 30.69 -0.25 -10.90
N MET A 220 30.12 0.94 -10.67
CA MET A 220 28.67 1.11 -10.70
C MET A 220 28.18 1.26 -12.15
N VAL A 221 28.95 1.94 -13.01
CA VAL A 221 28.68 2.03 -14.45
C VAL A 221 28.89 0.70 -15.14
N GLU A 222 29.90 -0.07 -14.72
CA GLU A 222 30.11 -1.46 -15.16
C GLU A 222 28.97 -2.40 -14.71
N ARG A 223 28.43 -2.24 -13.50
CA ARG A 223 27.28 -3.03 -13.03
C ARG A 223 25.99 -2.74 -13.79
N LEU A 224 25.79 -1.51 -14.26
CA LEU A 224 24.70 -1.17 -15.16
C LEU A 224 24.87 -1.77 -16.57
N ARG A 225 26.11 -1.97 -17.01
CA ARG A 225 26.43 -2.62 -18.28
C ARG A 225 26.12 -4.14 -18.29
N TYR A 226 26.12 -4.78 -17.11
CA TYR A 226 25.68 -6.16 -16.89
C TYR A 226 24.24 -6.21 -16.32
N PHE A 227 23.34 -5.41 -16.89
CA PHE A 227 21.96 -5.22 -16.44
C PHE A 227 21.19 -6.52 -16.12
N PRO A 228 21.31 -7.65 -16.85
CA PRO A 228 20.58 -8.88 -16.48
C PRO A 228 21.10 -9.54 -15.21
N THR A 229 22.43 -9.56 -15.01
CA THR A 229 23.05 -10.21 -13.82
C THR A 229 23.09 -9.31 -12.60
N GLY A 230 23.12 -7.99 -12.79
CA GLY A 230 23.06 -7.01 -11.70
C GLY A 230 21.72 -7.01 -10.99
N VAL A 231 20.60 -7.13 -11.72
CA VAL A 231 19.25 -7.27 -11.18
C VAL A 231 19.11 -8.55 -10.37
N ILE A 232 19.63 -9.68 -10.86
CA ILE A 232 19.63 -10.96 -10.12
C ILE A 232 20.44 -10.85 -8.83
N HIS A 233 21.50 -10.04 -8.77
CA HIS A 233 22.25 -9.80 -7.54
C HIS A 233 21.54 -8.89 -6.52
N ILE A 234 20.69 -7.95 -6.96
CA ILE A 234 19.81 -7.16 -6.09
C ILE A 234 18.75 -8.07 -5.46
N PHE A 235 18.23 -9.02 -6.24
CA PHE A 235 17.27 -10.05 -5.78
C PHE A 235 17.93 -11.23 -5.06
N LYS A 236 19.26 -11.32 -5.00
CA LYS A 236 19.94 -12.36 -4.24
C LYS A 236 19.66 -12.17 -2.75
N PHE A 237 18.66 -12.90 -2.27
CA PHE A 237 18.31 -13.11 -0.85
C PHE A 237 19.49 -13.65 0.01
N ARG A 238 20.73 -13.61 -0.49
CA ARG A 238 21.94 -14.15 0.15
C ARG A 238 22.28 -13.45 1.46
N ASN A 239 21.88 -12.18 1.63
CA ASN A 239 22.04 -11.47 2.91
C ASN A 239 20.98 -11.85 3.95
N MET A 240 19.88 -12.52 3.55
CA MET A 240 18.90 -13.06 4.49
C MET A 240 19.41 -14.27 5.28
N LYS A 241 20.46 -14.98 4.80
CA LYS A 241 21.06 -16.11 5.51
C LYS A 241 21.94 -15.72 6.70
N LYS A 242 22.35 -14.46 6.83
CA LYS A 242 23.24 -13.97 7.92
C LYS A 242 22.50 -13.46 9.16
N GLY A 243 21.17 -13.45 9.22
CA GLY A 243 20.39 -13.04 10.39
C GLY A 243 19.83 -14.26 11.15
N LYS A 244 19.60 -14.10 12.47
CA LYS A 244 18.88 -15.09 13.26
C LYS A 244 17.58 -15.51 12.55
N PRO A 245 17.20 -16.80 12.54
CA PRO A 245 15.98 -17.25 11.91
C PRO A 245 14.76 -16.58 12.55
N LEU A 246 13.71 -16.38 11.76
CA LEU A 246 12.43 -15.90 12.29
C LEU A 246 11.87 -16.93 13.28
N LEU A 247 11.27 -16.44 14.36
CA LEU A 247 10.51 -17.31 15.25
C LEU A 247 9.41 -18.01 14.46
N PRO A 248 9.16 -19.32 14.69
CA PRO A 248 8.09 -20.06 13.99
C PRO A 248 6.73 -19.35 14.08
N ARG A 249 6.42 -18.73 15.22
CA ARG A 249 5.20 -17.94 15.42
C ARG A 249 5.12 -16.76 14.47
N THR A 250 6.19 -15.97 14.33
CA THR A 250 6.24 -14.81 13.41
C THR A 250 6.05 -15.26 11.96
N ARG A 251 6.72 -16.35 11.56
CA ARG A 251 6.59 -16.93 10.21
C ARG A 251 5.17 -17.38 9.93
N ASN A 252 4.56 -18.15 10.83
CA ASN A 252 3.20 -18.67 10.65
C ASN A 252 2.17 -17.53 10.60
N TYR A 253 2.36 -16.47 11.40
CA TYR A 253 1.52 -15.28 11.34
C TYR A 253 1.61 -14.57 9.98
N ILE A 254 2.81 -14.44 9.41
CA ILE A 254 3.03 -13.87 8.08
C ILE A 254 2.31 -14.70 7.00
N LEU A 255 2.43 -16.04 7.05
CA LEU A 255 1.74 -16.92 6.10
C LEU A 255 0.22 -16.80 6.22
N LEU A 256 -0.29 -16.68 7.43
CA LEU A 256 -1.70 -16.51 7.69
C LEU A 256 -2.25 -15.18 7.16
N THR A 257 -1.50 -14.09 7.31
CA THR A 257 -1.90 -12.80 6.72
C THR A 257 -1.85 -12.83 5.19
N CYS A 258 -0.94 -13.59 4.60
CA CYS A 258 -0.91 -13.85 3.16
C CYS A 258 -2.20 -14.57 2.69
N LEU A 259 -2.61 -15.62 3.39
CA LEU A 259 -3.85 -16.36 3.10
C LEU A 259 -5.09 -15.46 3.21
N LEU A 260 -5.16 -14.65 4.26
CA LEU A 260 -6.28 -13.72 4.44
C LEU A 260 -6.31 -12.64 3.34
N MET A 261 -5.14 -12.13 2.94
CA MET A 261 -5.07 -11.15 1.86
C MET A 261 -5.47 -11.74 0.51
N PHE A 262 -5.10 -13.00 0.26
CA PHE A 262 -5.59 -13.77 -0.87
C PHE A 262 -7.14 -13.84 -0.87
N GLY A 263 -7.74 -14.25 0.25
CA GLY A 263 -9.20 -14.33 0.39
C GLY A 263 -9.90 -12.96 0.20
N PHE A 264 -9.29 -11.87 0.66
CA PHE A 264 -9.85 -10.53 0.43
C PHE A 264 -9.87 -10.15 -1.04
N GLN A 265 -8.84 -10.50 -1.80
CA GLN A 265 -8.78 -10.16 -3.22
C GLN A 265 -9.80 -10.96 -4.06
N LEU A 266 -10.13 -12.17 -3.67
CA LEU A 266 -11.21 -12.95 -4.29
C LEU A 266 -12.56 -12.21 -4.27
N PHE A 267 -12.78 -11.34 -3.29
CA PHE A 267 -13.97 -10.50 -3.25
C PHE A 267 -13.76 -9.13 -3.89
N PHE A 268 -12.68 -8.42 -3.52
CA PHE A 268 -12.50 -7.01 -3.88
C PHE A 268 -12.29 -6.76 -5.37
N VAL A 269 -11.66 -7.67 -6.09
CA VAL A 269 -11.34 -7.49 -7.51
C VAL A 269 -12.55 -7.69 -8.40
N PRO A 270 -13.36 -8.77 -8.28
CA PRO A 270 -14.49 -9.00 -9.15
C PRO A 270 -15.75 -8.22 -8.74
N PHE A 271 -15.85 -7.75 -7.49
CA PHE A 271 -17.07 -7.10 -7.01
C PHE A 271 -17.50 -5.85 -7.80
N PRO A 272 -16.58 -4.89 -8.15
CA PRO A 272 -16.94 -3.76 -9.01
C PRO A 272 -17.49 -4.20 -10.36
N VAL A 273 -16.90 -5.25 -10.94
CA VAL A 273 -17.34 -5.80 -12.23
C VAL A 273 -18.69 -6.47 -12.10
N TYR A 274 -18.93 -7.21 -11.02
CA TYR A 274 -20.21 -7.84 -10.71
C TYR A 274 -21.37 -6.84 -10.72
N ILE A 275 -21.20 -5.68 -10.07
CA ILE A 275 -22.28 -4.68 -10.04
C ILE A 275 -22.47 -3.97 -11.40
N ILE A 276 -21.40 -3.84 -12.20
CA ILE A 276 -21.51 -3.34 -13.59
C ILE A 276 -22.29 -4.35 -14.44
N ASP A 277 -21.85 -5.61 -14.48
CA ASP A 277 -22.36 -6.63 -15.41
C ASP A 277 -23.76 -7.13 -15.04
N LYS A 278 -24.04 -7.26 -13.74
CA LYS A 278 -25.29 -7.89 -13.27
C LYS A 278 -26.33 -6.89 -12.79
N MET A 279 -25.92 -5.69 -12.39
CA MET A 279 -26.83 -4.67 -11.86
C MET A 279 -26.88 -3.40 -12.72
N GLY A 280 -26.09 -3.30 -13.79
CA GLY A 280 -26.04 -2.12 -14.64
C GLY A 280 -25.54 -0.87 -13.92
N ALA A 281 -24.61 -1.04 -12.96
CA ALA A 281 -24.03 0.08 -12.23
C ALA A 281 -23.34 1.05 -13.19
N SER A 282 -23.61 2.34 -13.01
CA SER A 282 -22.91 3.40 -13.72
C SER A 282 -21.49 3.60 -13.18
N GLU A 283 -20.66 4.29 -13.95
CA GLU A 283 -19.32 4.68 -13.53
C GLU A 283 -19.36 5.54 -12.26
N THR A 284 -20.39 6.38 -12.13
CA THR A 284 -20.65 7.19 -10.92
C THR A 284 -20.87 6.28 -9.71
N ASP A 285 -21.63 5.21 -9.84
CA ASP A 285 -21.90 4.26 -8.76
C ASP A 285 -20.61 3.58 -8.29
N ILE A 286 -19.72 3.24 -9.21
CA ILE A 286 -18.39 2.70 -8.89
C ILE A 286 -17.56 3.70 -8.11
N PHE A 287 -17.50 4.96 -8.54
CA PHE A 287 -16.78 6.00 -7.81
C PHE A 287 -17.36 6.23 -6.41
N ILE A 288 -18.70 6.27 -6.26
CA ILE A 288 -19.38 6.39 -4.96
C ILE A 288 -19.05 5.19 -4.07
N MET A 289 -19.03 3.98 -4.61
CA MET A 289 -18.68 2.76 -3.89
C MET A 289 -17.25 2.83 -3.29
N TYR A 290 -16.27 3.23 -4.09
CA TYR A 290 -14.88 3.42 -3.61
C TYR A 290 -14.78 4.59 -2.63
N LEU A 291 -15.54 5.67 -2.85
CA LEU A 291 -15.60 6.82 -1.95
C LEU A 291 -16.11 6.39 -0.57
N LEU A 292 -17.25 5.70 -0.51
CA LEU A 292 -17.80 5.20 0.76
C LEU A 292 -16.84 4.27 1.48
N ASN A 293 -16.17 3.37 0.75
CA ASN A 293 -15.17 2.47 1.32
C ASN A 293 -14.04 3.25 2.03
N ASN A 294 -13.51 4.28 1.39
CA ASN A 294 -12.42 5.08 1.95
C ASN A 294 -12.89 6.02 3.06
N VAL A 295 -14.09 6.59 2.97
CA VAL A 295 -14.67 7.44 4.02
C VAL A 295 -14.93 6.60 5.28
N PHE A 296 -15.58 5.45 5.16
CA PHE A 296 -15.80 4.56 6.30
C PHE A 296 -14.49 4.06 6.91
N SER A 297 -13.49 3.78 6.08
CA SER A 297 -12.16 3.43 6.54
C SER A 297 -11.51 4.57 7.33
N ALA A 298 -11.55 5.80 6.83
CA ALA A 298 -10.98 6.96 7.48
C ALA A 298 -11.61 7.23 8.87
N ILE A 299 -12.94 7.14 8.96
CA ILE A 299 -13.67 7.29 10.23
C ILE A 299 -13.28 6.18 11.22
N ALA A 300 -13.19 4.94 10.74
CA ALA A 300 -12.93 3.78 11.57
C ALA A 300 -11.49 3.69 12.10
N PHE A 301 -10.50 4.33 11.47
CA PHE A 301 -9.10 4.28 11.94
C PHE A 301 -8.93 4.79 13.38
N LYS A 302 -9.65 5.85 13.76
CA LYS A 302 -9.63 6.35 15.14
C LYS A 302 -10.20 5.32 16.12
N MET A 303 -11.30 4.66 15.75
CA MET A 303 -11.96 3.63 16.56
C MET A 303 -11.11 2.36 16.65
N ALA A 304 -10.45 1.98 15.56
CA ALA A 304 -9.61 0.80 15.49
C ALA A 304 -8.44 0.83 16.49
N GLY A 305 -7.76 1.98 16.62
CA GLY A 305 -6.70 2.15 17.61
C GLY A 305 -7.20 2.04 19.05
N ALA A 306 -8.40 2.55 19.35
CA ALA A 306 -9.03 2.41 20.66
C ALA A 306 -9.45 0.94 20.93
N SER A 307 -10.03 0.27 19.94
CA SER A 307 -10.43 -1.14 20.03
C SER A 307 -9.26 -2.05 20.37
N VAL A 308 -8.11 -1.88 19.71
CA VAL A 308 -6.90 -2.67 20.01
C VAL A 308 -6.43 -2.46 21.46
N ARG A 309 -6.58 -1.27 22.02
CA ARG A 309 -6.19 -0.97 23.42
C ARG A 309 -7.17 -1.59 24.43
N VAL A 310 -8.47 -1.53 24.15
CA VAL A 310 -9.53 -1.96 25.09
C VAL A 310 -9.82 -3.46 24.98
N LEU A 311 -10.04 -3.97 23.76
CA LEU A 311 -10.43 -5.36 23.51
C LEU A 311 -9.22 -6.28 23.32
N GLY A 312 -8.05 -5.70 23.00
CA GLY A 312 -6.86 -6.44 22.64
C GLY A 312 -6.83 -6.89 21.16
N LEU A 313 -5.64 -7.28 20.70
CA LEU A 313 -5.37 -7.63 19.30
C LEU A 313 -6.25 -8.77 18.78
N ARG A 314 -6.32 -9.88 19.54
CA ARG A 314 -7.04 -11.08 19.11
C ARG A 314 -8.54 -10.81 18.89
N LYS A 315 -9.21 -10.21 19.87
CA LYS A 315 -10.65 -9.92 19.78
C LYS A 315 -10.95 -8.94 18.66
N THR A 316 -10.12 -7.90 18.49
CA THR A 316 -10.26 -6.91 17.40
C THR A 316 -10.14 -7.58 16.02
N ILE A 317 -9.14 -8.43 15.80
CA ILE A 317 -8.96 -9.14 14.54
C ILE A 317 -10.13 -10.11 14.29
N SER A 318 -10.48 -10.94 15.28
CA SER A 318 -11.55 -11.95 15.13
C SER A 318 -12.89 -11.29 14.84
N PHE A 319 -13.25 -10.23 15.56
CA PHE A 319 -14.48 -9.47 15.32
C PHE A 319 -14.52 -8.93 13.89
N SER A 320 -13.44 -8.30 13.43
CA SER A 320 -13.38 -7.71 12.10
C SER A 320 -13.41 -8.76 10.98
N LEU A 321 -12.76 -9.91 11.17
CA LEU A 321 -12.81 -11.01 10.21
C LEU A 321 -14.21 -11.64 10.14
N LEU A 322 -14.84 -11.90 11.29
CA LEU A 322 -16.21 -12.44 11.33
C LEU A 322 -17.20 -11.50 10.67
N SER A 323 -17.10 -10.19 10.92
CA SER A 323 -17.94 -9.19 10.25
C SER A 323 -17.74 -9.21 8.75
N ARG A 324 -16.50 -9.31 8.26
CA ARG A 324 -16.22 -9.41 6.82
C ARG A 324 -16.76 -10.70 6.21
N ILE A 325 -16.60 -11.83 6.89
CA ILE A 325 -17.18 -13.10 6.44
C ILE A 325 -18.70 -12.97 6.30
N ALA A 326 -19.38 -12.41 7.32
CA ALA A 326 -20.82 -12.19 7.26
C ALA A 326 -21.22 -11.29 6.07
N ILE A 327 -20.52 -10.17 5.86
CA ILE A 327 -20.77 -9.25 4.76
C ILE A 327 -20.55 -9.92 3.39
N ILE A 328 -19.45 -10.66 3.22
CA ILE A 328 -19.16 -11.37 1.95
C ILE A 328 -20.19 -12.48 1.72
N SER A 329 -20.61 -13.20 2.76
CA SER A 329 -21.67 -14.21 2.64
C SER A 329 -23.01 -13.60 2.24
N VAL A 330 -23.36 -12.45 2.81
CA VAL A 330 -24.56 -11.70 2.36
C VAL A 330 -24.40 -11.26 0.91
N ALA A 331 -23.28 -10.69 0.52
CA ALA A 331 -23.01 -10.31 -0.86
C ALA A 331 -23.09 -11.51 -1.81
N SER A 332 -22.58 -12.68 -1.41
CA SER A 332 -22.72 -13.91 -2.19
C SER A 332 -24.19 -14.35 -2.33
N LEU A 333 -24.96 -14.33 -1.24
CA LEU A 333 -26.39 -14.66 -1.30
C LEU A 333 -27.17 -13.74 -2.23
N LEU A 334 -26.84 -12.44 -2.23
CA LEU A 334 -27.48 -11.46 -3.12
C LEU A 334 -27.25 -11.78 -4.61
N THR A 335 -26.18 -12.47 -4.97
CA THR A 335 -25.94 -12.89 -6.37
C THR A 335 -26.91 -13.95 -6.88
N PHE A 336 -27.56 -14.69 -5.97
CA PHE A 336 -28.53 -15.74 -6.28
C PHE A 336 -29.97 -15.29 -6.10
N MET A 337 -30.21 -14.09 -5.56
CA MET A 337 -31.56 -13.60 -5.30
C MET A 337 -32.12 -12.87 -6.53
N ILE A 338 -33.39 -13.13 -6.85
CA ILE A 338 -34.15 -12.44 -7.87
C ILE A 338 -34.84 -11.23 -7.20
N LEU A 339 -34.07 -10.15 -7.00
CA LEU A 339 -34.57 -8.90 -6.43
C LEU A 339 -34.59 -7.79 -7.48
N PRO A 340 -35.42 -6.73 -7.31
CA PRO A 340 -35.34 -5.54 -8.14
C PRO A 340 -33.93 -4.96 -8.16
N VAL A 341 -33.40 -4.67 -9.35
CA VAL A 341 -31.99 -4.29 -9.54
C VAL A 341 -31.61 -2.99 -8.80
N GLY A 342 -32.51 -1.99 -8.80
CA GLY A 342 -32.21 -0.68 -8.20
C GLY A 342 -31.87 -0.74 -6.69
N PRO A 343 -32.78 -1.26 -5.83
CA PRO A 343 -32.49 -1.42 -4.41
C PRO A 343 -31.26 -2.31 -4.15
N LEU A 344 -31.08 -3.37 -4.94
CA LEU A 344 -29.97 -4.30 -4.82
C LEU A 344 -28.62 -3.63 -5.11
N LEU A 345 -28.56 -2.73 -6.09
CA LEU A 345 -27.38 -1.95 -6.42
C LEU A 345 -26.94 -1.08 -5.23
N TYR A 346 -27.86 -0.30 -4.65
CA TYR A 346 -27.51 0.58 -3.52
C TYR A 346 -27.07 -0.21 -2.28
N ILE A 347 -27.72 -1.35 -1.99
CA ILE A 347 -27.31 -2.26 -0.92
C ILE A 347 -25.88 -2.77 -1.19
N SER A 348 -25.56 -3.16 -2.42
CA SER A 348 -24.25 -3.68 -2.81
C SER A 348 -23.15 -2.60 -2.70
N ILE A 349 -23.45 -1.36 -3.12
CA ILE A 349 -22.56 -0.21 -2.95
C ILE A 349 -22.26 0.04 -1.46
N PHE A 350 -23.30 -0.01 -0.61
CA PHE A 350 -23.14 0.17 0.83
C PHE A 350 -22.34 -0.97 1.48
N ILE A 351 -22.60 -2.23 1.08
CA ILE A 351 -21.87 -3.40 1.53
C ILE A 351 -20.37 -3.25 1.25
N TYR A 352 -19.99 -2.89 0.04
CA TYR A 352 -18.60 -2.67 -0.32
C TYR A 352 -18.00 -1.49 0.46
N GLY A 353 -18.74 -0.40 0.58
CA GLY A 353 -18.32 0.75 1.38
C GLY A 353 -18.02 0.35 2.82
N PHE A 354 -18.93 -0.41 3.44
CA PHE A 354 -18.79 -0.84 4.83
C PHE A 354 -17.65 -1.83 5.06
N MET A 355 -17.18 -2.53 4.04
CA MET A 355 -15.95 -3.33 4.10
C MET A 355 -14.70 -2.51 4.47
N GLY A 356 -14.67 -1.24 4.07
CA GLY A 356 -13.60 -0.30 4.44
C GLY A 356 -13.54 -0.04 5.94
N PHE A 357 -14.69 0.02 6.62
CA PHE A 357 -14.73 0.17 8.07
C PHE A 357 -13.93 -0.92 8.79
N PHE A 358 -14.17 -2.17 8.47
CA PHE A 358 -13.45 -3.31 9.08
C PHE A 358 -12.00 -3.43 8.63
N TRP A 359 -11.64 -2.91 7.45
CA TRP A 359 -10.25 -2.86 7.01
C TRP A 359 -9.36 -2.09 7.97
N SER A 360 -9.85 -1.00 8.53
CA SER A 360 -9.08 -0.17 9.45
C SER A 360 -8.71 -0.90 10.73
N PHE A 361 -9.62 -1.72 11.27
CA PHE A 361 -9.35 -2.56 12.44
C PHE A 361 -8.32 -3.65 12.13
N ILE A 362 -8.48 -4.33 10.99
CA ILE A 362 -7.57 -5.40 10.55
C ILE A 362 -6.16 -4.83 10.34
N SER A 363 -6.02 -3.74 9.60
CA SER A 363 -4.72 -3.18 9.23
C SER A 363 -3.91 -2.73 10.45
N ILE A 364 -4.54 -2.02 11.40
CA ILE A 364 -3.88 -1.60 12.65
C ILE A 364 -3.51 -2.82 13.50
N ALA A 365 -4.43 -3.76 13.65
CA ALA A 365 -4.17 -4.93 14.47
C ALA A 365 -3.09 -5.84 13.86
N TRP A 366 -3.03 -5.99 12.54
CA TRP A 366 -1.99 -6.77 11.86
C TRP A 366 -0.60 -6.19 12.04
N VAL A 367 -0.43 -4.90 11.76
CA VAL A 367 0.87 -4.22 11.92
C VAL A 367 1.32 -4.25 13.38
N THR A 368 0.40 -4.07 14.32
CA THR A 368 0.71 -4.14 15.75
C THR A 368 1.10 -5.56 16.17
N SER A 369 0.41 -6.58 15.68
CA SER A 369 0.70 -7.98 15.99
C SER A 369 2.08 -8.41 15.48
N ILE A 370 2.41 -8.11 14.21
CA ILE A 370 3.73 -8.45 13.66
C ILE A 370 4.85 -7.73 14.40
N SER A 371 4.63 -6.48 14.81
CA SER A 371 5.61 -5.70 15.58
C SER A 371 5.85 -6.28 16.98
N LYS A 372 4.83 -6.91 17.60
CA LYS A 372 4.93 -7.57 18.91
C LYS A 372 5.51 -8.98 18.82
N LEU A 373 5.20 -9.73 17.75
CA LEU A 373 5.70 -11.09 17.54
C LEU A 373 7.16 -11.13 17.10
N ALA A 374 7.67 -10.04 16.55
CA ALA A 374 9.04 -9.93 16.08
C ALA A 374 9.99 -9.57 17.22
N LEU A 375 11.16 -10.26 17.29
CA LEU A 375 12.24 -9.85 18.16
C LEU A 375 12.72 -8.44 17.80
N PRO A 376 13.13 -7.60 18.77
CA PRO A 376 13.61 -6.23 18.51
C PRO A 376 14.66 -6.16 17.41
N GLU A 377 15.62 -7.10 17.42
CA GLU A 377 16.70 -7.22 16.43
C GLU A 377 16.21 -7.53 15.00
N ASN A 378 15.08 -8.25 14.86
CA ASN A 378 14.52 -8.73 13.61
C ASN A 378 13.23 -8.01 13.20
N ARG A 379 12.81 -6.96 13.94
CA ARG A 379 11.51 -6.29 13.70
C ARG A 379 11.38 -5.73 12.29
N GLY A 380 12.41 -5.04 11.80
CA GLY A 380 12.41 -4.50 10.43
C GLY A 380 12.32 -5.60 9.37
N LYS A 381 13.06 -6.71 9.55
CA LYS A 381 13.00 -7.88 8.66
C LYS A 381 11.61 -8.52 8.66
N SER A 382 11.00 -8.66 9.84
CA SER A 382 9.66 -9.26 9.98
C SER A 382 8.58 -8.40 9.32
N ILE A 383 8.62 -7.07 9.47
CA ILE A 383 7.70 -6.14 8.81
C ILE A 383 7.91 -6.16 7.29
N GLY A 384 9.16 -6.20 6.82
CA GLY A 384 9.48 -6.31 5.39
C GLY A 384 8.91 -7.59 4.77
N LEU A 385 9.11 -8.74 5.44
CA LEU A 385 8.54 -10.02 5.00
C LEU A 385 7.00 -10.03 5.06
N TYR A 386 6.42 -9.48 6.12
CA TYR A 386 4.98 -9.32 6.22
C TYR A 386 4.41 -8.55 5.01
N ASN A 387 4.97 -7.40 4.66
CA ASN A 387 4.53 -6.64 3.50
C ASN A 387 4.72 -7.40 2.17
N SER A 388 5.82 -8.14 2.03
CA SER A 388 6.08 -8.96 0.84
C SER A 388 5.04 -10.09 0.70
N PHE A 389 4.71 -10.78 1.78
CA PHE A 389 3.72 -11.85 1.77
C PHE A 389 2.29 -11.33 1.61
N LEU A 390 1.96 -10.15 2.13
CA LEU A 390 0.70 -9.46 1.78
C LEU A 390 0.61 -9.23 0.27
N GLY A 391 1.69 -8.73 -0.34
CA GLY A 391 1.76 -8.54 -1.80
C GLY A 391 1.58 -9.85 -2.56
N ILE A 392 2.20 -10.96 -2.11
CA ILE A 392 2.01 -12.28 -2.74
C ILE A 392 0.54 -12.73 -2.65
N GLY A 393 -0.09 -12.59 -1.48
CA GLY A 393 -1.51 -12.89 -1.31
C GLY A 393 -2.39 -12.05 -2.23
N GLN A 394 -2.08 -10.75 -2.36
CA GLN A 394 -2.78 -9.84 -3.25
C GLN A 394 -2.63 -10.26 -4.73
N ILE A 395 -1.42 -10.56 -5.18
CA ILE A 395 -1.14 -10.98 -6.56
C ILE A 395 -1.91 -12.27 -6.89
N ALA A 396 -1.76 -13.29 -6.06
CA ALA A 396 -2.41 -14.60 -6.28
C ALA A 396 -3.95 -14.48 -6.21
N GLY A 397 -4.48 -13.76 -5.22
CA GLY A 397 -5.91 -13.56 -5.07
C GLY A 397 -6.52 -12.80 -6.25
N SER A 398 -5.89 -11.72 -6.69
CA SER A 398 -6.36 -10.93 -7.83
C SER A 398 -6.34 -11.74 -9.14
N ALA A 399 -5.29 -12.54 -9.37
CA ALA A 399 -5.21 -13.37 -10.56
C ALA A 399 -6.32 -14.44 -10.58
N ILE A 400 -6.46 -15.19 -9.46
CA ILE A 400 -7.40 -16.30 -9.39
C ILE A 400 -8.84 -15.83 -9.39
N SER A 401 -9.16 -14.71 -8.71
CA SER A 401 -10.52 -14.19 -8.63
C SER A 401 -11.13 -13.87 -9.98
N GLY A 402 -10.36 -13.30 -10.90
CA GLY A 402 -10.85 -12.97 -12.24
C GLY A 402 -11.29 -14.22 -13.02
N PHE A 403 -10.48 -15.29 -12.96
CA PHE A 403 -10.82 -16.56 -13.62
C PHE A 403 -11.99 -17.26 -12.96
N VAL A 404 -12.02 -17.35 -11.62
CA VAL A 404 -13.12 -18.00 -10.90
C VAL A 404 -14.45 -17.26 -11.15
N ALA A 405 -14.44 -15.93 -11.12
CA ALA A 405 -15.61 -15.13 -11.39
C ALA A 405 -16.12 -15.28 -12.84
N TYR A 406 -15.21 -15.41 -13.80
CA TYR A 406 -15.55 -15.57 -15.21
C TYR A 406 -16.08 -16.97 -15.54
N ASP A 407 -15.33 -18.04 -15.14
CA ASP A 407 -15.63 -19.42 -15.52
C ASP A 407 -16.75 -20.05 -14.68
N ILE A 408 -16.83 -19.72 -13.39
CA ILE A 408 -17.75 -20.37 -12.44
C ILE A 408 -18.87 -19.41 -12.00
N GLY A 409 -18.55 -18.12 -11.87
CA GLY A 409 -19.48 -17.06 -11.53
C GLY A 409 -19.14 -16.32 -10.24
N TYR A 410 -19.62 -15.09 -10.14
CA TYR A 410 -19.36 -14.16 -9.04
C TYR A 410 -19.75 -14.71 -7.65
N GLY A 411 -20.96 -15.33 -7.58
CA GLY A 411 -21.45 -15.87 -6.30
C GLY A 411 -20.57 -16.96 -5.73
N PHE A 412 -20.07 -17.83 -6.59
CA PHE A 412 -19.15 -18.89 -6.18
C PHE A 412 -17.80 -18.34 -5.73
N ASP A 413 -17.26 -17.36 -6.45
CA ASP A 413 -16.00 -16.70 -6.05
C ASP A 413 -16.13 -16.05 -4.67
N PHE A 414 -17.26 -15.40 -4.37
CA PHE A 414 -17.52 -14.81 -3.05
C PHE A 414 -17.68 -15.87 -1.96
N ILE A 415 -18.26 -17.06 -2.26
CA ILE A 415 -18.28 -18.19 -1.31
C ILE A 415 -16.86 -18.64 -1.01
N VAL A 416 -16.02 -18.83 -2.04
CA VAL A 416 -14.62 -19.22 -1.86
C VAL A 416 -13.87 -18.18 -1.03
N ALA A 417 -14.08 -16.88 -1.29
CA ALA A 417 -13.53 -15.81 -0.49
C ALA A 417 -13.92 -15.93 1.00
N ALA A 418 -15.22 -16.10 1.28
CA ALA A 418 -15.73 -16.26 2.64
C ALA A 418 -15.12 -17.47 3.34
N VAL A 419 -15.02 -18.62 2.66
CA VAL A 419 -14.43 -19.86 3.19
C VAL A 419 -12.94 -19.66 3.50
N VAL A 420 -12.16 -19.09 2.59
CA VAL A 420 -10.73 -18.83 2.80
C VAL A 420 -10.52 -17.91 3.99
N ILE A 421 -11.33 -16.84 4.10
CA ILE A 421 -11.24 -15.90 5.23
C ILE A 421 -11.67 -16.59 6.52
N ALA A 422 -12.70 -17.47 6.49
CA ALA A 422 -13.14 -18.23 7.66
C ALA A 422 -12.05 -19.19 8.16
N VAL A 423 -11.40 -19.92 7.26
CA VAL A 423 -10.23 -20.76 7.61
C VAL A 423 -9.14 -19.91 8.25
N GLY A 424 -8.81 -18.77 7.66
CA GLY A 424 -7.85 -17.83 8.21
C GLY A 424 -8.26 -17.27 9.58
N ALA A 425 -9.55 -16.99 9.80
CA ALA A 425 -10.08 -16.52 11.08
C ALA A 425 -10.00 -17.59 12.17
N ILE A 426 -10.30 -18.86 11.85
CA ILE A 426 -10.14 -20.00 12.76
C ILE A 426 -8.67 -20.14 13.14
N LEU A 427 -7.75 -20.15 12.17
CA LEU A 427 -6.32 -20.27 12.42
C LEU A 427 -5.79 -19.10 13.28
N ILE A 428 -6.25 -17.88 13.06
CA ILE A 428 -5.86 -16.71 13.89
C ILE A 428 -6.42 -16.80 15.30
N SER A 429 -7.61 -17.39 15.47
CA SER A 429 -8.23 -17.56 16.79
C SER A 429 -7.46 -18.55 17.67
N THR A 430 -6.80 -19.54 17.09
CA THR A 430 -5.91 -20.48 17.78
C THR A 430 -4.53 -19.90 18.08
N PHE A 431 -4.19 -18.77 17.43
CA PHE A 431 -2.89 -18.14 17.55
C PHE A 431 -2.76 -17.40 18.88
N GLN A 432 -1.79 -17.78 19.71
CA GLN A 432 -1.46 -17.05 20.92
C GLN A 432 -0.65 -15.79 20.57
N LEU A 433 -1.32 -14.63 20.52
CA LEU A 433 -0.71 -13.30 20.32
C LEU A 433 -0.07 -12.77 21.61
N HIS A 434 0.43 -13.63 22.48
CA HIS A 434 1.16 -13.20 23.66
C HIS A 434 2.57 -12.77 23.23
N THR A 435 3.01 -11.63 23.76
CA THR A 435 4.42 -11.28 23.76
C THR A 435 5.22 -12.46 24.30
N PRO A 436 6.31 -12.90 23.66
CA PRO A 436 7.27 -13.75 24.32
C PRO A 436 7.64 -13.04 25.63
N GLU A 437 7.43 -13.66 26.78
CA GLU A 437 7.99 -13.17 28.03
C GLU A 437 9.51 -13.07 27.81
N LEU A 438 9.98 -11.88 27.53
CA LEU A 438 11.39 -11.52 27.61
C LEU A 438 11.73 -11.56 29.08
N GLY A 439 12.13 -12.72 29.54
CA GLY A 439 12.85 -12.69 30.77
C GLY A 439 12.40 -13.47 31.90
N LYS A 440 12.75 -14.51 32.22
CA LYS A 440 13.25 -15.05 33.50
C LYS A 440 14.63 -15.69 33.35
N GLY A 441 15.27 -15.57 32.16
CA GLY A 441 16.56 -16.19 31.87
C GLY A 441 17.78 -15.24 31.79
N TYR A 442 17.58 -13.93 31.85
CA TYR A 442 18.70 -12.98 31.70
C TYR A 442 19.16 -12.32 33.01
N GLU A 443 18.44 -12.51 34.12
CA GLU A 443 18.85 -11.96 35.44
C GLU A 443 19.69 -12.91 36.28
N THR A 444 19.89 -14.17 35.88
CA THR A 444 20.69 -15.15 36.63
C THR A 444 22.18 -15.17 36.19
N GLY A 445 22.59 -14.36 35.24
CA GLY A 445 23.96 -14.30 34.71
C GLY A 445 24.91 -13.25 35.35
N LYS A 446 24.44 -12.43 36.31
CA LYS A 446 25.23 -11.34 36.90
C LYS A 446 25.44 -11.43 38.42
N ALA A 447 25.17 -12.54 39.03
CA ALA A 447 25.34 -12.70 40.49
C ALA A 447 26.31 -13.83 40.91
N VAL A 448 27.35 -14.09 40.14
CA VAL A 448 28.47 -14.94 40.64
C VAL A 448 29.80 -14.34 40.16
N SER A 449 30.24 -13.30 40.81
CA SER A 449 31.67 -12.98 40.97
C SER A 449 31.85 -11.79 41.92
N LYS A 450 31.63 -12.05 43.22
CA LYS A 450 32.26 -11.30 44.31
C LYS A 450 32.25 -12.18 45.52
N THR A 451 33.40 -12.78 45.80
CA THR A 451 33.95 -13.01 47.15
C THR A 451 35.13 -13.99 47.10
N PRO A 452 36.06 -13.88 48.01
CA PRO A 452 36.91 -12.74 48.32
C PRO A 452 38.31 -12.95 47.78
#